data_2f3489aae7fa8a28de8a95f6de594fd3
#
_entry.id   2f3489aae7fa8a28de8a95f6de594fd3
#
_cell.length_a   1.000
_cell.length_b   1.000
_cell.length_c   1.000
_cell.angle_alpha   90.00
_cell.angle_beta   90.00
_cell.angle_gamma   90.00
#
_symmetry.space_group_name_H-M   'P 1'
#
loop_
_entity.id
_entity.type
_entity.pdbx_description
1 polymer ?
#
loop_
_entity_poly.entity_id
_entity_poly.type
_entity_poly.pdbx_seq_one_letter_code
_entity_poly.pdbx_strand_id
1 'polypeptide(L)'
;STFSRLGTCEGDGGCAHSIYTGEIAETAVTRSRFEQGTGGHYVKSRAARTVVEDSSFDDAGGRGTNYMIDLPNGGGGNIAGNWFVQGRDKENYSAFIAVGAEGGQFSSDGLTIAGNDARLVPGLRRNTAFVADWTGDRLRLQDNTLGSGLREFERR
;
A
#
# COMPACT_ATOMS: atom_id res chain seq x y z
N SER A 1 16.99 -0.62 -2.74
CA SER A 1 16.75 -0.65 -4.20
C SER A 1 15.85 0.49 -4.62
N THR A 2 15.84 0.83 -5.93
CA THR A 2 14.91 1.82 -6.50
C THR A 2 14.08 1.15 -7.59
N PHE A 3 12.76 1.33 -7.51
CA PHE A 3 11.76 0.88 -8.46
C PHE A 3 11.10 2.13 -9.05
N SER A 4 11.39 2.44 -10.31
CA SER A 4 10.91 3.66 -10.96
C SER A 4 10.24 3.36 -12.29
N ARG A 5 9.08 4.00 -12.56
CA ARG A 5 8.32 3.88 -13.80
C ARG A 5 7.90 2.45 -14.13
N LEU A 6 7.55 1.70 -13.11
CA LEU A 6 7.08 0.32 -13.24
C LEU A 6 5.56 0.25 -13.11
N GLY A 7 5.01 -0.84 -13.62
CA GLY A 7 3.58 -1.10 -13.63
C GLY A 7 2.93 -0.66 -14.94
N THR A 8 1.82 -1.29 -15.25
CA THR A 8 0.95 -0.92 -16.37
C THR A 8 -0.42 -1.56 -16.17
N CYS A 9 -1.46 -0.91 -16.65
CA CYS A 9 -2.81 -1.48 -16.75
C CYS A 9 -3.27 -1.58 -18.21
N GLU A 10 -2.33 -1.57 -19.15
CA GLU A 10 -2.60 -1.75 -20.58
C GLU A 10 -2.70 -3.24 -20.94
N GLY A 11 -3.71 -3.61 -21.71
CA GLY A 11 -3.93 -4.98 -22.17
C GLY A 11 -4.97 -5.76 -21.36
N ASP A 12 -5.26 -7.00 -21.80
CA ASP A 12 -6.37 -7.81 -21.29
C ASP A 12 -6.02 -8.64 -20.04
N GLY A 13 -4.78 -8.60 -19.57
CA GLY A 13 -4.26 -9.44 -18.48
C GLY A 13 -4.34 -8.85 -17.06
N GLY A 14 -5.00 -7.71 -16.89
CA GLY A 14 -4.98 -6.97 -15.63
C GLY A 14 -3.71 -6.11 -15.47
N CYS A 15 -3.58 -5.45 -14.31
CA CYS A 15 -2.44 -4.55 -14.08
C CYS A 15 -1.18 -5.30 -13.66
N ALA A 16 -0.05 -4.95 -14.27
CA ALA A 16 1.26 -5.29 -13.72
C ALA A 16 1.60 -4.32 -12.57
N HIS A 17 2.38 -4.79 -11.60
CA HIS A 17 2.76 -4.08 -10.39
C HIS A 17 4.28 -3.89 -10.32
N SER A 18 4.76 -2.94 -9.50
CA SER A 18 6.22 -2.80 -9.32
C SER A 18 6.82 -4.03 -8.64
N ILE A 19 6.15 -4.55 -7.61
CA ILE A 19 6.42 -5.86 -7.00
C ILE A 19 5.10 -6.61 -6.89
N TYR A 20 5.09 -7.87 -7.32
CA TYR A 20 3.98 -8.79 -7.10
C TYR A 20 4.50 -10.14 -6.63
N THR A 21 4.06 -10.56 -5.46
CA THR A 21 4.37 -11.89 -4.91
C THR A 21 3.10 -12.70 -4.73
N GLY A 22 3.17 -13.97 -5.12
CA GLY A 22 2.08 -14.91 -4.94
C GLY A 22 1.95 -15.43 -3.51
N GLU A 23 1.29 -16.58 -3.36
CA GLU A 23 1.06 -17.22 -2.07
C GLU A 23 2.32 -17.92 -1.59
N ILE A 24 3.16 -17.18 -0.88
CA ILE A 24 4.42 -17.63 -0.27
C ILE A 24 4.40 -17.35 1.22
N ALA A 25 5.37 -17.89 1.95
CA ALA A 25 5.45 -17.70 3.39
C ALA A 25 5.68 -16.25 3.79
N GLU A 26 6.63 -15.58 3.14
CA GLU A 26 6.97 -14.20 3.46
C GLU A 26 7.40 -13.39 2.23
N THR A 27 6.98 -12.13 2.20
CA THR A 27 7.53 -11.07 1.35
C THR A 27 8.18 -10.03 2.25
N ALA A 28 9.44 -9.69 1.97
CA ALA A 28 10.14 -8.62 2.68
C ALA A 28 10.67 -7.58 1.71
N VAL A 29 10.29 -6.32 1.93
CA VAL A 29 10.75 -5.15 1.17
C VAL A 29 11.32 -4.14 2.17
N THR A 30 12.60 -3.91 2.14
CA THR A 30 13.26 -3.00 3.07
C THR A 30 14.17 -2.01 2.36
N ARG A 31 14.28 -0.80 2.91
CA ARG A 31 15.18 0.25 2.41
C ARG A 31 15.12 0.44 0.89
N SER A 32 13.88 0.51 0.40
CA SER A 32 13.59 0.60 -1.03
C SER A 32 12.82 1.88 -1.36
N ARG A 33 13.03 2.39 -2.56
CA ARG A 33 12.33 3.56 -3.08
C ARG A 33 11.44 3.14 -4.24
N PHE A 34 10.20 3.55 -4.19
CA PHE A 34 9.23 3.40 -5.26
C PHE A 34 8.80 4.78 -5.73
N GLU A 35 8.84 5.01 -7.04
CA GLU A 35 8.48 6.30 -7.61
C GLU A 35 7.92 6.21 -9.01
N GLN A 36 7.07 7.20 -9.35
CA GLN A 36 6.59 7.40 -10.73
C GLN A 36 5.97 6.14 -11.36
N GLY A 37 5.23 5.36 -10.59
CA GLY A 37 4.53 4.18 -11.11
C GLY A 37 3.65 4.52 -12.31
N THR A 38 3.49 3.59 -13.23
CA THR A 38 2.72 3.78 -14.47
C THR A 38 1.51 2.84 -14.55
N GLY A 39 0.97 2.47 -13.41
CA GLY A 39 -0.20 1.62 -13.22
C GLY A 39 -0.02 0.58 -12.14
N GLY A 40 -1.11 -0.01 -11.66
CA GLY A 40 -1.11 -1.03 -10.63
C GLY A 40 -0.62 -0.55 -9.26
N HIS A 41 -0.24 -1.48 -8.42
CA HIS A 41 0.27 -1.23 -7.07
C HIS A 41 1.80 -1.13 -7.05
N TYR A 42 2.36 -0.43 -6.07
CA TYR A 42 3.82 -0.48 -5.89
C TYR A 42 4.25 -1.83 -5.27
N VAL A 43 3.56 -2.28 -4.22
CA VAL A 43 3.76 -3.62 -3.65
C VAL A 43 2.42 -4.32 -3.55
N LYS A 44 2.25 -5.43 -4.27
CA LYS A 44 1.13 -6.36 -4.11
C LYS A 44 1.67 -7.69 -3.58
N SER A 45 1.21 -8.10 -2.40
CA SER A 45 1.70 -9.31 -1.73
C SER A 45 0.54 -10.21 -1.32
N ARG A 46 0.56 -11.46 -1.81
CA ARG A 46 -0.34 -12.53 -1.38
C ARG A 46 0.31 -13.46 -0.35
N ALA A 47 1.47 -13.06 0.18
CA ALA A 47 2.18 -13.85 1.18
C ALA A 47 1.42 -13.94 2.51
N ALA A 48 1.64 -15.02 3.23
CA ALA A 48 1.09 -15.19 4.59
C ALA A 48 1.63 -14.11 5.57
N ARG A 49 2.85 -13.63 5.31
CA ARG A 49 3.48 -12.55 6.05
C ARG A 49 4.11 -11.53 5.11
N THR A 50 3.86 -10.25 5.36
CA THR A 50 4.46 -9.16 4.57
C THR A 50 5.17 -8.18 5.49
N VAL A 51 6.43 -7.90 5.18
CA VAL A 51 7.27 -6.91 5.84
C VAL A 51 7.62 -5.82 4.85
N VAL A 52 7.27 -4.58 5.16
CA VAL A 52 7.67 -3.41 4.36
C VAL A 52 8.21 -2.36 5.33
N GLU A 53 9.51 -2.16 5.32
CA GLU A 53 10.18 -1.31 6.30
C GLU A 53 11.15 -0.32 5.68
N ASP A 54 11.27 0.86 6.31
CA ASP A 54 12.25 1.90 5.98
C ASP A 54 12.29 2.25 4.49
N SER A 55 11.12 2.26 3.86
CA SER A 55 10.97 2.44 2.41
C SER A 55 10.18 3.72 2.10
N SER A 56 10.30 4.21 0.87
CA SER A 56 9.58 5.38 0.42
C SER A 56 8.73 5.09 -0.82
N PHE A 57 7.54 5.66 -0.82
CA PHE A 57 6.55 5.54 -1.90
C PHE A 57 6.18 6.93 -2.40
N ASP A 58 6.90 7.42 -3.39
CA ASP A 58 6.69 8.74 -3.99
C ASP A 58 5.84 8.63 -5.27
N ASP A 59 4.55 8.76 -5.07
CA ASP A 59 3.58 8.70 -6.17
C ASP A 59 3.26 10.10 -6.76
N ALA A 60 4.00 11.14 -6.38
CA ALA A 60 3.73 12.50 -6.86
C ALA A 60 3.75 12.61 -8.40
N GLY A 61 4.64 11.86 -9.05
CA GLY A 61 4.72 11.73 -10.50
C GLY A 61 4.10 10.44 -11.06
N GLY A 62 3.34 9.70 -10.24
CA GLY A 62 2.66 8.49 -10.67
C GLY A 62 1.53 8.76 -11.66
N ARG A 63 1.18 7.76 -12.46
CA ARG A 63 0.09 7.81 -13.45
C ARG A 63 -0.75 6.54 -13.38
N GLY A 64 -2.06 6.69 -13.16
CA GLY A 64 -2.99 5.58 -13.10
C GLY A 64 -2.64 4.51 -12.05
N THR A 65 -1.93 4.87 -10.99
CA THR A 65 -1.54 3.94 -9.94
C THR A 65 -2.70 3.62 -9.00
N ASN A 66 -2.62 2.46 -8.34
CA ASN A 66 -3.61 2.00 -7.37
C ASN A 66 -3.07 2.16 -5.93
N TYR A 67 -3.39 1.26 -5.00
CA TYR A 67 -2.85 1.29 -3.64
C TYR A 67 -1.31 1.22 -3.67
N MET A 68 -0.67 1.80 -2.68
CA MET A 68 0.79 1.72 -2.57
C MET A 68 1.22 0.35 -2.07
N ILE A 69 0.50 -0.17 -1.06
CA ILE A 69 0.66 -1.54 -0.58
C ILE A 69 -0.71 -2.22 -0.62
N ASP A 70 -0.77 -3.38 -1.25
CA ASP A 70 -1.97 -4.21 -1.35
C ASP A 70 -1.67 -5.62 -0.82
N LEU A 71 -2.39 -6.01 0.22
CA LEU A 71 -2.36 -7.34 0.82
C LEU A 71 -3.71 -8.02 0.55
N PRO A 72 -3.99 -8.44 -0.71
CA PRO A 72 -5.33 -8.83 -1.12
C PRO A 72 -5.85 -10.07 -0.39
N ASN A 73 -4.96 -10.95 0.05
CA ASN A 73 -5.31 -12.17 0.80
C ASN A 73 -5.24 -11.95 2.33
N GLY A 74 -5.06 -10.73 2.81
CA GLY A 74 -4.73 -10.47 4.20
C GLY A 74 -3.30 -10.86 4.54
N GLY A 75 -3.09 -11.38 5.75
CA GLY A 75 -1.79 -11.82 6.24
C GLY A 75 -1.23 -10.92 7.34
N GLY A 76 -0.34 -11.49 8.15
CA GLY A 76 0.36 -10.77 9.20
C GLY A 76 1.60 -10.04 8.70
N GLY A 77 2.35 -9.47 9.63
CA GLY A 77 3.63 -8.84 9.33
C GLY A 77 3.81 -7.45 9.92
N ASN A 78 4.61 -6.64 9.25
CA ASN A 78 4.99 -5.32 9.73
C ASN A 78 5.15 -4.33 8.56
N ILE A 79 4.45 -3.19 8.64
CA ILE A 79 4.60 -2.08 7.70
C ILE A 79 5.03 -0.87 8.54
N ALA A 80 6.34 -0.59 8.58
CA ALA A 80 6.87 0.34 9.55
C ALA A 80 7.95 1.28 9.02
N GLY A 81 7.97 2.51 9.54
CA GLY A 81 9.01 3.47 9.21
C GLY A 81 9.04 3.93 7.76
N ASN A 82 7.93 3.79 7.05
CA ASN A 82 7.84 4.14 5.64
C ASN A 82 7.34 5.59 5.45
N TRP A 83 7.69 6.15 4.32
CA TRP A 83 7.22 7.45 3.88
C TRP A 83 6.37 7.33 2.61
N PHE A 84 5.18 7.93 2.62
CA PHE A 84 4.22 7.84 1.53
C PHE A 84 3.76 9.22 1.08
N VAL A 85 3.77 9.46 -0.23
CA VAL A 85 3.09 10.59 -0.86
C VAL A 85 2.15 10.10 -1.94
N GLN A 86 0.86 10.40 -1.82
CA GLN A 86 -0.11 10.05 -2.85
C GLN A 86 -0.23 11.18 -3.87
N GLY A 87 -0.04 10.82 -5.13
CA GLY A 87 -0.14 11.72 -6.28
C GLY A 87 -1.57 11.97 -6.76
N ARG A 88 -1.69 12.80 -7.80
CA ARG A 88 -2.99 13.21 -8.35
C ARG A 88 -3.63 12.18 -9.24
N ASP A 89 -2.84 11.50 -10.04
CA ASP A 89 -3.29 10.59 -11.08
C ASP A 89 -3.33 9.15 -10.55
N LYS A 90 -4.50 8.77 -10.06
CA LYS A 90 -4.75 7.46 -9.45
C LYS A 90 -5.90 6.76 -10.14
N GLU A 91 -5.73 5.48 -10.47
CA GLU A 91 -6.85 4.59 -10.75
C GLU A 91 -7.73 4.44 -9.50
N ASN A 92 -7.11 4.27 -8.34
CA ASN A 92 -7.80 4.18 -7.06
C ASN A 92 -7.03 4.93 -5.97
N TYR A 93 -7.64 5.95 -5.44
CA TYR A 93 -7.08 6.80 -4.38
C TYR A 93 -7.70 6.57 -3.00
N SER A 94 -8.58 5.61 -2.87
CA SER A 94 -9.40 5.46 -1.66
C SER A 94 -8.60 5.06 -0.41
N ALA A 95 -7.41 4.47 -0.60
CA ALA A 95 -6.50 4.13 0.48
C ALA A 95 -5.03 4.16 0.02
N PHE A 96 -4.11 4.22 0.99
CA PHE A 96 -2.68 3.98 0.77
C PHE A 96 -2.35 2.49 0.87
N ILE A 97 -2.85 1.84 1.92
CA ILE A 97 -2.65 0.42 2.23
C ILE A 97 -4.01 -0.27 2.24
N ALA A 98 -4.14 -1.35 1.49
CA ALA A 98 -5.33 -2.19 1.45
C ALA A 98 -5.03 -3.58 2.03
N VAL A 99 -5.92 -4.08 2.90
CA VAL A 99 -5.76 -5.37 3.57
C VAL A 99 -7.01 -6.22 3.37
N GLY A 100 -6.87 -7.37 2.72
CA GLY A 100 -7.93 -8.35 2.55
C GLY A 100 -8.98 -8.02 1.49
N ALA A 101 -8.69 -7.13 0.54
CA ALA A 101 -9.66 -6.69 -0.46
C ALA A 101 -10.12 -7.79 -1.44
N GLU A 102 -9.38 -8.89 -1.57
CA GLU A 102 -9.75 -10.02 -2.42
C GLU A 102 -10.05 -11.31 -1.62
N GLY A 103 -10.30 -11.17 -0.33
CA GLY A 103 -10.60 -12.26 0.60
C GLY A 103 -9.55 -12.43 1.68
N GLY A 104 -9.97 -12.84 2.86
CA GLY A 104 -9.10 -13.03 4.01
C GLY A 104 -8.55 -14.46 4.10
N GLN A 105 -7.71 -14.89 3.17
CA GLN A 105 -7.12 -16.23 3.17
C GLN A 105 -6.21 -16.44 4.37
N PHE A 106 -5.44 -15.40 4.75
CA PHE A 106 -4.57 -15.39 5.90
C PHE A 106 -5.08 -14.41 6.95
N SER A 107 -5.00 -14.78 8.22
CA SER A 107 -5.35 -13.86 9.30
C SER A 107 -4.41 -12.66 9.32
N SER A 108 -5.02 -11.48 9.46
CA SER A 108 -4.31 -10.21 9.67
C SER A 108 -4.26 -9.80 11.14
N ASP A 109 -4.66 -10.69 12.06
CA ASP A 109 -4.55 -10.41 13.49
C ASP A 109 -3.11 -10.09 13.87
N GLY A 110 -2.91 -8.91 14.44
CA GLY A 110 -1.59 -8.44 14.84
C GLY A 110 -0.71 -7.89 13.72
N LEU A 111 -1.20 -7.78 12.47
CA LEU A 111 -0.52 -6.98 11.45
C LEU A 111 -0.25 -5.60 12.01
N THR A 112 1.01 -5.22 12.09
CA THR A 112 1.44 -3.96 12.69
C THR A 112 1.75 -2.94 11.61
N ILE A 113 1.16 -1.75 11.73
CA ILE A 113 1.36 -0.62 10.81
C ILE A 113 1.76 0.58 11.68
N ALA A 114 3.05 0.88 11.74
CA ALA A 114 3.58 1.75 12.78
C ALA A 114 4.68 2.71 12.31
N GLY A 115 4.68 3.92 12.88
CA GLY A 115 5.78 4.88 12.65
C GLY A 115 5.91 5.32 11.19
N ASN A 116 4.86 5.26 10.40
CA ASN A 116 4.85 5.70 9.01
C ASN A 116 4.47 7.18 8.91
N ASP A 117 4.90 7.85 7.85
CA ASP A 117 4.49 9.20 7.48
C ASP A 117 3.76 9.14 6.14
N ALA A 118 2.51 9.59 6.09
CA ALA A 118 1.69 9.55 4.87
C ALA A 118 1.01 10.89 4.62
N ARG A 119 1.05 11.34 3.37
CA ARG A 119 0.42 12.60 2.96
C ARG A 119 -0.04 12.59 1.50
N LEU A 120 -0.93 13.50 1.17
CA LEU A 120 -1.25 13.84 -0.21
C LEU A 120 -0.24 14.87 -0.73
N VAL A 121 -0.06 14.94 -2.06
CA VAL A 121 0.70 16.06 -2.67
C VAL A 121 0.07 17.40 -2.30
N PRO A 122 0.85 18.49 -2.18
CA PRO A 122 0.33 19.79 -1.80
C PRO A 122 -0.87 20.24 -2.64
N GLY A 123 -1.89 20.79 -1.96
CA GLY A 123 -3.11 21.32 -2.60
C GLY A 123 -4.12 20.26 -3.05
N LEU A 124 -3.81 18.99 -2.91
CA LEU A 124 -4.76 17.92 -3.21
C LEU A 124 -5.68 17.66 -2.01
N ARG A 125 -6.98 17.57 -2.28
CA ARG A 125 -8.01 17.20 -1.29
C ARG A 125 -8.74 15.97 -1.77
N ARG A 126 -8.73 14.93 -0.95
CA ARG A 126 -9.40 13.65 -1.22
C ARG A 126 -9.91 13.03 0.06
N ASN A 127 -10.95 12.23 -0.07
CA ASN A 127 -11.41 11.34 0.99
C ASN A 127 -10.62 10.03 0.89
N THR A 128 -9.49 9.96 1.57
CA THR A 128 -8.55 8.84 1.51
C THR A 128 -8.26 8.32 2.92
N ALA A 129 -8.27 7.00 3.08
CA ALA A 129 -7.79 6.33 4.29
C ALA A 129 -6.30 5.98 4.16
N PHE A 130 -5.57 6.04 5.27
CA PHE A 130 -4.22 5.49 5.27
C PHE A 130 -4.26 3.97 5.16
N VAL A 131 -5.12 3.32 5.97
CA VAL A 131 -5.35 1.87 5.91
C VAL A 131 -6.82 1.59 5.69
N ALA A 132 -7.15 0.78 4.68
CA ALA A 132 -8.47 0.21 4.47
C ALA A 132 -8.42 -1.31 4.68
N ASP A 133 -9.33 -1.84 5.50
CA ASP A 133 -9.36 -3.23 5.91
C ASP A 133 -10.70 -3.91 5.61
N TRP A 134 -10.65 -5.04 4.92
CA TRP A 134 -11.79 -5.91 4.60
C TRP A 134 -11.79 -7.20 5.42
N THR A 135 -10.74 -7.47 6.22
CA THR A 135 -10.61 -8.75 6.94
C THR A 135 -11.51 -8.84 8.16
N GLY A 136 -11.76 -7.71 8.80
CA GLY A 136 -12.42 -7.69 10.11
C GLY A 136 -11.50 -8.04 11.28
N ASP A 137 -10.24 -8.37 10.99
CA ASP A 137 -9.23 -8.75 11.98
C ASP A 137 -8.74 -7.56 12.81
N ARG A 138 -7.99 -7.83 13.87
CA ARG A 138 -7.44 -6.81 14.75
C ARG A 138 -6.05 -6.39 14.29
N LEU A 139 -5.98 -5.33 13.48
CA LEU A 139 -4.74 -4.69 13.10
C LEU A 139 -4.22 -3.80 14.24
N ARG A 140 -2.91 -3.59 14.29
CA ARG A 140 -2.25 -2.68 15.24
C ARG A 140 -1.70 -1.47 14.51
N LEU A 141 -2.37 -0.33 14.66
CA LEU A 141 -1.93 0.95 14.12
C LEU A 141 -1.40 1.81 15.26
N GLN A 142 -0.18 2.32 15.14
CA GLN A 142 0.40 3.17 16.18
C GLN A 142 1.47 4.12 15.63
N ASP A 143 1.54 5.32 16.19
CA ASP A 143 2.57 6.32 15.92
C ASP A 143 2.72 6.69 14.43
N ASN A 144 1.65 6.58 13.65
CA ASN A 144 1.64 7.03 12.26
C ASN A 144 1.39 8.54 12.20
N THR A 145 2.16 9.24 11.40
CA THR A 145 2.00 10.68 11.15
C THR A 145 1.25 10.86 9.85
N LEU A 146 0.07 11.49 9.92
CA LEU A 146 -0.79 11.67 8.75
C LEU A 146 -0.94 13.15 8.40
N GLY A 147 -0.79 13.45 7.12
CA GLY A 147 -1.11 14.76 6.57
C GLY A 147 -2.60 15.10 6.69
N SER A 148 -2.92 16.38 6.56
CA SER A 148 -4.29 16.86 6.68
C SER A 148 -5.23 16.19 5.68
N GLY A 149 -6.46 15.87 6.13
CA GLY A 149 -7.50 15.26 5.30
C GLY A 149 -7.44 13.74 5.18
N LEU A 150 -6.42 13.09 5.73
CA LEU A 150 -6.34 11.63 5.79
C LEU A 150 -7.04 11.08 7.03
N ARG A 151 -7.76 9.98 6.84
CA ARG A 151 -8.23 9.12 7.95
C ARG A 151 -7.22 8.02 8.19
N GLU A 152 -6.96 7.69 9.43
CA GLU A 152 -5.98 6.64 9.73
C GLU A 152 -6.46 5.25 9.31
N PHE A 153 -7.74 4.95 9.57
CA PHE A 153 -8.28 3.61 9.38
C PHE A 153 -9.72 3.64 8.87
N GLU A 154 -10.05 2.72 7.97
CA GLU A 154 -11.42 2.49 7.50
C GLU A 154 -11.67 0.99 7.36
N ARG A 155 -12.69 0.50 8.05
CA ARG A 155 -13.19 -0.87 7.86
C ARG A 155 -14.20 -0.90 6.71
N ARG A 156 -14.03 -1.84 5.80
CA ARG A 156 -14.87 -2.02 4.62
C ARG A 156 -15.51 -3.40 4.56
#